data_f86e71819ac86b14098b289812b05393
#
_entry.id   f86e71819ac86b14098b289812b05393
#
_cell.length_a   1.000
_cell.length_b   1.000
_cell.length_c   1.000
_cell.angle_alpha   90.00
_cell.angle_beta   90.00
_cell.angle_gamma   90.00
#
_symmetry.space_group_name_H-M   'P 1'
#
loop_
_entity.id
_entity.type
_entity.pdbx_description
1 polymer ?
#
loop_
_entity_poly.entity_id
_entity_poly.type
_entity_poly.pdbx_seq_one_letter_code
_entity_poly.pdbx_strand_id
1 'polypeptide(L)'
;MKTRKLTEADVTSESVFMLQRRQILKMLGISVTALTLTPAAHADLLDWFKGNDRPKAPSGAPLNFTKPAQWQNKLTLTPEDKVTGYNNFYEFGLDKADPAANAGSMKTDPWTLKIDGEVAKPLTLDHHDLTTRFPLEERIYRMRCVEAWSMVVPWVGFPLHKLLALVEPTSNAKYVSFQTRYAPDEMPGQKDRFIGGGLEYPYVEGLRLDEAMHPLTLLTVGVYGKALPPAHSPDRTVEIRFQGHQIDRQH
;
A
#
# COMPACT_ATOMS: atom_id res chain seq x y z
N MET A 1 -12.82 28.22 7.64
CA MET A 1 -11.55 27.87 8.31
C MET A 1 -10.42 28.11 7.31
N LYS A 2 -9.46 29.00 7.61
CA LYS A 2 -8.29 29.18 6.73
C LYS A 2 -7.36 28.00 6.94
N THR A 3 -7.18 27.17 5.94
CA THR A 3 -6.17 26.11 5.94
C THR A 3 -4.78 26.74 5.97
N ARG A 4 -4.03 26.50 7.04
CA ARG A 4 -2.62 26.90 7.14
C ARG A 4 -1.83 26.14 6.06
N LYS A 5 -1.13 26.87 5.18
CA LYS A 5 -0.16 26.24 4.26
C LYS A 5 0.98 25.68 5.09
N LEU A 6 1.19 24.36 5.00
CA LEU A 6 2.38 23.72 5.57
C LEU A 6 3.61 24.20 4.81
N THR A 7 4.65 24.58 5.54
CA THR A 7 5.95 24.99 5.02
C THR A 7 7.00 23.93 5.33
N GLU A 8 8.17 23.97 4.70
CA GLU A 8 9.27 23.06 5.03
C GLU A 8 9.70 23.11 6.51
N ALA A 9 9.48 24.23 7.19
CA ALA A 9 9.72 24.38 8.62
C ALA A 9 8.75 23.55 9.48
N ASP A 10 7.61 23.14 8.94
CA ASP A 10 6.63 22.29 9.63
C ASP A 10 6.96 20.79 9.46
N VAL A 11 8.02 20.46 8.71
CA VAL A 11 8.48 19.08 8.48
C VAL A 11 9.66 18.79 9.41
N THR A 12 9.55 17.71 10.18
CA THR A 12 10.67 17.22 11.02
C THR A 12 11.87 16.93 10.13
N SER A 13 13.02 17.56 10.40
CA SER A 13 14.24 17.30 9.61
C SER A 13 14.69 15.83 9.76
N GLU A 14 15.28 15.28 8.71
CA GLU A 14 15.77 13.89 8.69
C GLU A 14 16.74 13.60 9.84
N SER A 15 17.59 14.56 10.19
CA SER A 15 18.53 14.46 11.33
C SER A 15 17.83 14.32 12.68
N VAL A 16 16.76 15.08 12.92
CA VAL A 16 15.96 14.99 14.15
C VAL A 16 15.20 13.68 14.21
N PHE A 17 14.65 13.24 13.08
CA PHE A 17 13.97 11.95 12.98
C PHE A 17 14.91 10.77 13.28
N MET A 18 16.12 10.79 12.74
CA MET A 18 17.14 9.75 13.00
C MET A 18 17.66 9.76 14.46
N LEU A 19 17.71 10.95 15.08
CA LEU A 19 18.06 11.08 16.51
C LEU A 19 16.98 10.48 17.41
N GLN A 20 15.71 10.73 17.14
CA GLN A 20 14.60 10.16 17.92
C GLN A 20 14.55 8.64 17.79
N ARG A 21 14.80 8.07 16.61
CA ARG A 21 14.89 6.62 16.41
C ARG A 21 16.02 5.99 17.24
N ARG A 22 17.19 6.64 17.31
CA ARG A 22 18.29 6.17 18.16
C ARG A 22 17.95 6.25 19.65
N GLN A 23 17.19 7.24 20.08
CA GLN A 23 16.73 7.35 21.47
C GLN A 23 15.71 6.29 21.84
N ILE A 24 14.76 5.98 20.95
CA ILE A 24 13.77 4.90 21.12
C ILE A 24 14.48 3.55 21.23
N LEU A 25 15.45 3.27 20.39
CA LEU A 25 16.25 2.04 20.46
C LEU A 25 17.05 1.92 21.76
N LYS A 26 17.55 3.05 22.28
CA LYS A 26 18.23 3.09 23.61
C LYS A 26 17.25 2.87 24.77
N MET A 27 16.03 3.43 24.69
CA MET A 27 14.98 3.24 25.71
C MET A 27 14.46 1.80 25.76
N LEU A 28 14.45 1.09 24.63
CA LEU A 28 14.07 -0.33 24.58
C LEU A 28 15.15 -1.27 25.11
N GLY A 29 16.23 -0.74 25.72
CA GLY A 29 17.27 -1.55 26.38
C GLY A 29 18.13 -2.38 25.43
N ILE A 30 18.05 -2.15 24.13
CA ILE A 30 18.95 -2.73 23.14
C ILE A 30 20.26 -1.94 23.19
N SER A 31 21.04 -2.17 24.25
CA SER A 31 22.41 -1.65 24.31
C SER A 31 23.26 -2.39 23.29
N VAL A 32 24.18 -1.66 22.66
CA VAL A 32 25.14 -2.17 21.67
C VAL A 32 25.99 -3.35 22.19
N THR A 33 26.01 -3.57 23.50
CA THR A 33 26.65 -4.72 24.14
C THR A 33 25.95 -6.07 23.92
N ALA A 34 24.69 -6.09 23.43
CA ALA A 34 24.02 -7.32 23.03
C ALA A 34 24.43 -7.83 21.63
N LEU A 35 25.20 -7.03 20.89
CA LEU A 35 25.69 -7.34 19.53
C LEU A 35 26.98 -8.19 19.50
N THR A 36 27.41 -8.71 20.63
CA THR A 36 28.54 -9.68 20.69
C THR A 36 28.09 -11.13 20.55
N LEU A 37 26.83 -11.37 20.18
CA LEU A 37 26.30 -12.70 19.98
C LEU A 37 26.40 -13.10 18.49
N THR A 38 27.39 -13.94 18.25
CA THR A 38 27.70 -14.76 17.08
C THR A 38 28.04 -14.05 15.75
N PRO A 39 29.06 -14.52 15.03
CA PRO A 39 29.44 -14.03 13.70
C PRO A 39 28.29 -14.13 12.65
N ALA A 40 27.34 -15.04 12.84
CA ALA A 40 26.19 -15.24 11.97
C ALA A 40 25.22 -14.05 11.98
N ALA A 41 24.94 -13.45 13.15
CA ALA A 41 24.00 -12.32 13.22
C ALA A 41 24.56 -11.02 12.58
N HIS A 42 25.89 -10.89 12.50
CA HIS A 42 26.54 -9.79 11.78
C HIS A 42 26.53 -9.99 10.27
N ALA A 43 26.60 -11.23 9.79
CA ALA A 43 26.51 -11.54 8.38
C ALA A 43 25.10 -11.19 7.85
N ASP A 44 24.03 -11.59 8.52
CA ASP A 44 22.65 -11.28 8.14
C ASP A 44 22.36 -9.78 8.09
N LEU A 45 22.86 -9.00 9.05
CA LEU A 45 22.67 -7.55 9.05
C LEU A 45 23.44 -6.87 7.93
N LEU A 46 24.67 -7.31 7.62
CA LEU A 46 25.47 -6.79 6.54
C LEU A 46 24.95 -7.22 5.17
N ASP A 47 24.41 -8.42 5.04
CA ASP A 47 23.78 -8.90 3.82
C ASP A 47 22.43 -8.20 3.56
N TRP A 48 21.72 -7.84 4.63
CA TRP A 48 20.54 -6.95 4.52
C TRP A 48 20.92 -5.58 3.91
N PHE A 49 22.08 -5.01 4.25
CA PHE A 49 22.57 -3.77 3.64
C PHE A 49 23.13 -3.97 2.23
N LYS A 50 23.67 -5.13 1.89
CA LYS A 50 24.24 -5.43 0.57
C LYS A 50 23.20 -5.75 -0.50
N GLY A 51 22.00 -6.14 -0.12
CA GLY A 51 20.82 -6.19 -1.00
C GLY A 51 20.86 -7.21 -2.13
N ASN A 52 21.73 -8.24 -2.07
CA ASN A 52 21.97 -9.12 -3.20
C ASN A 52 21.04 -10.34 -3.30
N ASP A 53 20.32 -10.73 -2.24
CA ASP A 53 19.53 -11.98 -2.21
C ASP A 53 18.05 -11.78 -1.82
N ARG A 54 17.45 -10.62 -2.11
CA ARG A 54 16.03 -10.46 -1.86
C ARG A 54 15.19 -11.24 -2.87
N PRO A 55 14.14 -11.96 -2.43
CA PRO A 55 13.19 -12.56 -3.35
C PRO A 55 12.64 -11.48 -4.29
N LYS A 56 12.71 -11.73 -5.59
CA LYS A 56 12.10 -10.84 -6.58
C LYS A 56 10.65 -11.23 -6.73
N ALA A 57 9.74 -10.28 -6.51
CA ALA A 57 8.35 -10.49 -6.84
C ALA A 57 8.20 -10.81 -8.34
N PRO A 58 7.29 -11.72 -8.73
CA PRO A 58 6.99 -11.99 -10.12
C PRO A 58 6.63 -10.69 -10.86
N SER A 59 7.20 -10.48 -12.04
CA SER A 59 6.88 -9.30 -12.87
C SER A 59 5.47 -9.44 -13.45
N GLY A 60 4.64 -8.40 -13.28
CA GLY A 60 3.32 -8.33 -13.90
C GLY A 60 3.37 -8.15 -15.42
N ALA A 61 2.24 -8.37 -16.11
CA ALA A 61 2.08 -8.10 -17.53
C ALA A 61 2.20 -6.60 -17.82
N PRO A 62 2.73 -6.19 -18.98
CA PRO A 62 2.74 -4.79 -19.41
C PRO A 62 1.34 -4.20 -19.48
N LEU A 63 1.17 -2.95 -19.07
CA LEU A 63 -0.07 -2.19 -19.14
C LEU A 63 -0.02 -1.14 -20.25
N ASN A 64 -1.17 -0.82 -20.83
CA ASN A 64 -1.32 0.32 -21.72
C ASN A 64 -1.81 1.53 -20.91
N PHE A 65 -1.05 2.62 -20.88
CA PHE A 65 -1.35 3.81 -20.08
C PHE A 65 -0.74 5.07 -20.70
N THR A 66 -1.22 6.22 -20.25
CA THR A 66 -0.68 7.53 -20.63
C THR A 66 0.24 8.08 -19.53
N LYS A 67 1.07 9.09 -19.91
CA LYS A 67 1.95 9.81 -18.98
C LYS A 67 1.63 11.31 -18.99
N PRO A 68 0.54 11.74 -18.33
CA PRO A 68 0.16 13.15 -18.31
C PRO A 68 1.26 14.02 -17.67
N ALA A 69 1.64 15.12 -18.33
CA ALA A 69 2.78 15.94 -17.95
C ALA A 69 2.71 16.47 -16.49
N GLN A 70 1.51 16.77 -16.01
CA GLN A 70 1.30 17.26 -14.63
C GLN A 70 1.65 16.24 -13.55
N TRP A 71 1.71 14.94 -13.88
CA TRP A 71 2.08 13.86 -12.96
C TRP A 71 3.51 13.36 -13.12
N GLN A 72 4.22 13.91 -14.12
CA GLN A 72 5.63 13.62 -14.30
C GLN A 72 6.46 14.65 -13.53
N ASN A 73 7.52 14.18 -12.90
CA ASN A 73 8.45 15.03 -12.16
C ASN A 73 9.90 14.59 -12.45
N LYS A 74 10.86 15.41 -11.99
CA LYS A 74 12.29 15.16 -12.17
C LYS A 74 12.93 14.36 -11.02
N LEU A 75 12.12 13.78 -10.12
CA LEU A 75 12.64 13.01 -9.00
C LEU A 75 13.25 11.70 -9.51
N THR A 76 14.33 11.29 -8.88
CA THR A 76 14.92 9.97 -9.11
C THR A 76 13.97 8.91 -8.57
N LEU A 77 13.55 8.00 -9.45
CA LEU A 77 12.70 6.88 -9.04
C LEU A 77 13.47 5.94 -8.11
N THR A 78 12.79 5.41 -7.11
CA THR A 78 13.30 4.28 -6.34
C THR A 78 13.45 3.08 -7.29
N PRO A 79 14.53 2.29 -7.25
CA PRO A 79 14.66 1.12 -8.10
C PRO A 79 13.49 0.14 -7.98
N GLU A 80 13.06 -0.46 -9.10
CA GLU A 80 11.88 -1.36 -9.15
C GLU A 80 12.01 -2.51 -8.14
N ASP A 81 13.18 -3.14 -8.04
CA ASP A 81 13.44 -4.24 -7.11
C ASP A 81 13.27 -3.83 -5.64
N LYS A 82 13.55 -2.58 -5.30
CA LYS A 82 13.36 -2.05 -3.94
C LYS A 82 11.87 -1.78 -3.65
N VAL A 83 11.12 -1.30 -4.62
CA VAL A 83 9.68 -1.08 -4.46
C VAL A 83 8.96 -2.42 -4.38
N THR A 84 9.22 -3.35 -5.31
CA THR A 84 8.52 -4.63 -5.39
C THR A 84 8.97 -5.67 -4.35
N GLY A 85 10.14 -5.48 -3.75
CA GLY A 85 10.68 -6.36 -2.70
C GLY A 85 10.50 -5.86 -1.27
N TYR A 86 9.76 -4.76 -1.04
CA TYR A 86 9.63 -4.15 0.28
C TYR A 86 8.23 -3.58 0.48
N ASN A 87 7.42 -4.19 1.34
CA ASN A 87 6.08 -3.71 1.65
C ASN A 87 5.59 -4.16 3.04
N ASN A 88 4.40 -3.74 3.45
CA ASN A 88 3.86 -3.91 4.80
C ASN A 88 2.67 -4.87 4.85
N PHE A 89 2.59 -5.85 3.96
CA PHE A 89 1.46 -6.76 3.94
C PHE A 89 1.68 -7.92 4.92
N TYR A 90 1.23 -7.71 6.14
CA TYR A 90 1.33 -8.69 7.24
C TYR A 90 0.54 -9.98 6.97
N GLU A 91 -0.32 -9.99 5.97
CA GLU A 91 -0.95 -11.18 5.41
C GLU A 91 0.06 -12.25 5.02
N PHE A 92 1.30 -11.87 4.70
CA PHE A 92 2.36 -12.79 4.26
C PHE A 92 3.49 -12.96 5.26
N GLY A 93 3.52 -12.20 6.35
CA GLY A 93 4.55 -12.26 7.37
C GLY A 93 4.97 -10.90 7.91
N LEU A 94 5.86 -10.88 8.88
CA LEU A 94 6.24 -9.68 9.63
C LEU A 94 7.40 -8.91 8.99
N ASP A 95 8.23 -9.58 8.19
CA ASP A 95 9.35 -8.92 7.50
C ASP A 95 8.87 -8.22 6.22
N LYS A 96 9.52 -7.12 5.86
CA LYS A 96 9.18 -6.35 4.66
C LYS A 96 9.45 -7.09 3.34
N ALA A 97 10.24 -8.15 3.37
CA ALA A 97 10.51 -9.02 2.23
C ALA A 97 9.54 -10.21 2.15
N ASP A 98 8.83 -10.55 3.24
CA ASP A 98 7.91 -11.69 3.29
C ASP A 98 6.83 -11.68 2.19
N PRO A 99 6.19 -10.55 1.87
CA PRO A 99 5.22 -10.54 0.79
C PRO A 99 5.81 -10.93 -0.57
N ALA A 100 7.02 -10.46 -0.89
CA ALA A 100 7.68 -10.84 -2.14
C ALA A 100 8.04 -12.33 -2.19
N ALA A 101 8.40 -12.91 -1.04
CA ALA A 101 8.76 -14.32 -0.92
C ALA A 101 7.52 -15.24 -0.93
N ASN A 102 6.44 -14.86 -0.26
CA ASN A 102 5.34 -15.75 0.11
C ASN A 102 4.07 -15.57 -0.73
N ALA A 103 3.93 -14.47 -1.50
CA ALA A 103 2.71 -14.20 -2.26
C ALA A 103 2.56 -15.04 -3.54
N GLY A 104 3.52 -15.94 -3.85
CA GLY A 104 3.49 -16.74 -5.08
C GLY A 104 2.29 -17.70 -5.20
N SER A 105 1.71 -18.09 -4.07
CA SER A 105 0.53 -18.97 -4.03
C SER A 105 -0.80 -18.23 -4.14
N MET A 106 -0.80 -16.89 -4.06
CA MET A 106 -2.02 -16.10 -4.10
C MET A 106 -2.67 -16.15 -5.47
N LYS A 107 -3.94 -16.53 -5.51
CA LYS A 107 -4.74 -16.50 -6.73
C LYS A 107 -5.18 -15.09 -7.02
N THR A 108 -4.79 -14.60 -8.19
CA THR A 108 -5.12 -13.25 -8.66
C THR A 108 -6.27 -13.22 -9.68
N ASP A 109 -6.73 -14.39 -10.11
CA ASP A 109 -7.86 -14.57 -11.02
C ASP A 109 -8.62 -15.86 -10.62
N PRO A 110 -9.96 -15.86 -10.54
CA PRO A 110 -10.84 -14.68 -10.72
C PRO A 110 -10.76 -13.69 -9.55
N TRP A 111 -10.95 -12.41 -9.85
CA TRP A 111 -11.06 -11.36 -8.85
C TRP A 111 -12.21 -10.42 -9.18
N THR A 112 -12.97 -10.02 -8.15
CA THR A 112 -14.09 -9.10 -8.27
C THR A 112 -14.03 -8.02 -7.20
N LEU A 113 -14.43 -6.82 -7.56
CA LEU A 113 -14.61 -5.68 -6.70
C LEU A 113 -16.09 -5.34 -6.60
N LYS A 114 -16.66 -5.49 -5.42
CA LYS A 114 -18.02 -5.08 -5.10
C LYS A 114 -18.02 -3.67 -4.53
N ILE A 115 -18.95 -2.84 -4.96
CA ILE A 115 -19.14 -1.47 -4.45
C ILE A 115 -20.60 -1.33 -4.02
N ASP A 116 -20.83 -1.04 -2.74
CA ASP A 116 -22.19 -0.94 -2.17
C ASP A 116 -22.29 0.05 -0.99
N GLY A 117 -23.34 -0.10 -0.16
CA GLY A 117 -23.62 0.75 1.00
C GLY A 117 -24.49 1.95 0.62
N GLU A 118 -24.10 3.13 1.09
CA GLU A 118 -24.80 4.41 0.84
C GLU A 118 -24.62 4.90 -0.60
N VAL A 119 -25.09 4.13 -1.57
CA VAL A 119 -25.02 4.39 -3.02
C VAL A 119 -26.35 4.11 -3.68
N ALA A 120 -26.68 4.86 -4.77
CA ALA A 120 -27.89 4.64 -5.53
C ALA A 120 -27.76 3.45 -6.52
N LYS A 121 -26.54 3.15 -6.98
CA LYS A 121 -26.24 2.13 -8.00
C LYS A 121 -25.12 1.19 -7.55
N PRO A 122 -25.40 0.17 -6.73
CA PRO A 122 -24.38 -0.84 -6.40
C PRO A 122 -23.79 -1.47 -7.67
N LEU A 123 -22.48 -1.75 -7.65
CA LEU A 123 -21.74 -2.22 -8.81
C LEU A 123 -20.79 -3.35 -8.42
N THR A 124 -20.60 -4.33 -9.30
CA THR A 124 -19.55 -5.32 -9.21
C THR A 124 -18.72 -5.31 -10.49
N LEU A 125 -17.42 -5.24 -10.36
CA LEU A 125 -16.46 -5.19 -11.46
C LEU A 125 -15.47 -6.33 -11.32
N ASP A 126 -14.92 -6.79 -12.44
CA ASP A 126 -13.77 -7.67 -12.46
C ASP A 126 -12.46 -6.90 -12.80
N HIS A 127 -11.35 -7.61 -12.80
CA HIS A 127 -10.05 -7.02 -13.15
C HIS A 127 -10.01 -6.45 -14.57
N HIS A 128 -10.68 -7.10 -15.52
CA HIS A 128 -10.76 -6.64 -16.91
C HIS A 128 -11.52 -5.32 -17.00
N ASP A 129 -12.63 -5.19 -16.29
CA ASP A 129 -13.40 -3.95 -16.20
C ASP A 129 -12.55 -2.76 -15.74
N LEU A 130 -11.72 -2.96 -14.70
CA LEU A 130 -10.87 -1.88 -14.15
C LEU A 130 -9.80 -1.42 -15.13
N THR A 131 -9.30 -2.30 -15.97
CA THR A 131 -8.22 -1.99 -16.92
C THR A 131 -8.74 -1.50 -18.28
N THR A 132 -10.00 -1.76 -18.61
CA THR A 132 -10.59 -1.42 -19.93
C THR A 132 -11.57 -0.26 -19.86
N ARG A 133 -12.35 -0.12 -18.79
CA ARG A 133 -13.35 0.97 -18.66
C ARG A 133 -12.74 2.31 -18.27
N PHE A 134 -11.54 2.29 -17.65
CA PHE A 134 -10.89 3.50 -17.17
C PHE A 134 -9.57 3.72 -17.91
N PRO A 135 -9.37 4.90 -18.55
CA PRO A 135 -8.07 5.25 -19.09
C PRO A 135 -7.01 5.25 -17.99
N LEU A 136 -6.02 4.38 -18.14
CA LEU A 136 -4.92 4.30 -17.18
C LEU A 136 -3.92 5.44 -17.42
N GLU A 137 -3.36 5.95 -16.34
CA GLU A 137 -2.31 6.97 -16.34
C GLU A 137 -1.21 6.65 -15.36
N GLU A 138 0.03 7.00 -15.70
CA GLU A 138 1.16 6.92 -14.77
C GLU A 138 1.25 8.20 -13.96
N ARG A 139 1.39 8.05 -12.65
CA ARG A 139 1.63 9.14 -11.70
C ARG A 139 2.86 8.84 -10.85
N ILE A 140 3.82 9.74 -10.89
CA ILE A 140 5.01 9.64 -10.06
C ILE A 140 4.73 10.32 -8.72
N TYR A 141 4.56 9.52 -7.68
CA TYR A 141 4.33 10.01 -6.32
C TYR A 141 5.56 9.83 -5.44
N ARG A 142 5.90 10.92 -4.72
CA ARG A 142 6.77 10.83 -3.56
C ARG A 142 5.92 10.36 -2.38
N MET A 143 5.92 9.07 -2.16
CA MET A 143 5.15 8.42 -1.10
C MET A 143 5.93 8.39 0.21
N ARG A 144 5.24 8.66 1.32
CA ARG A 144 5.75 8.43 2.66
C ARG A 144 4.78 7.54 3.40
N CYS A 145 5.27 6.40 3.89
CA CYS A 145 4.49 5.48 4.70
C CYS A 145 4.38 5.98 6.16
N VAL A 146 3.29 5.60 6.85
CA VAL A 146 3.13 5.82 8.30
C VAL A 146 4.27 5.17 9.09
N GLU A 147 4.85 4.09 8.60
CA GLU A 147 6.03 3.43 9.17
C GLU A 147 7.35 4.19 8.93
N ALA A 148 7.29 5.45 8.49
CA ALA A 148 8.41 6.38 8.39
C ALA A 148 9.43 6.11 7.26
N TRP A 149 9.18 5.20 6.34
CA TRP A 149 9.96 5.06 5.12
C TRP A 149 9.30 5.80 3.94
N SER A 150 10.06 6.14 2.93
CA SER A 150 9.57 6.84 1.74
C SER A 150 10.21 6.33 0.46
N MET A 151 9.46 6.39 -0.62
CA MET A 151 9.86 5.99 -1.97
C MET A 151 9.30 6.96 -3.00
N VAL A 152 9.94 7.03 -4.17
CA VAL A 152 9.41 7.71 -5.36
C VAL A 152 8.97 6.63 -6.33
N VAL A 153 7.66 6.49 -6.52
CA VAL A 153 7.07 5.35 -7.20
C VAL A 153 6.23 5.80 -8.40
N PRO A 154 6.46 5.24 -9.61
CA PRO A 154 5.64 5.48 -10.79
C PRO A 154 4.44 4.52 -10.78
N TRP A 155 3.37 4.91 -10.11
CA TRP A 155 2.12 4.17 -10.04
C TRP A 155 1.35 4.25 -11.35
N VAL A 156 0.74 3.16 -11.76
CA VAL A 156 -0.20 3.12 -12.89
C VAL A 156 -1.60 2.80 -12.37
N GLY A 157 -2.57 3.62 -12.75
CA GLY A 157 -3.95 3.48 -12.31
C GLY A 157 -4.84 4.57 -12.87
N PHE A 158 -5.95 4.82 -12.20
CA PHE A 158 -6.87 5.89 -12.55
C PHE A 158 -7.42 6.59 -11.30
N PRO A 159 -7.87 7.87 -11.40
CA PRO A 159 -8.43 8.58 -10.25
C PRO A 159 -9.61 7.83 -9.64
N LEU A 160 -9.54 7.52 -8.34
CA LEU A 160 -10.57 6.75 -7.63
C LEU A 160 -11.97 7.36 -7.77
N HIS A 161 -12.07 8.70 -7.74
CA HIS A 161 -13.36 9.39 -7.87
C HIS A 161 -14.13 9.05 -9.16
N LYS A 162 -13.44 8.65 -10.25
CA LYS A 162 -14.10 8.23 -11.50
C LYS A 162 -14.89 6.93 -11.30
N LEU A 163 -14.37 6.01 -10.51
CA LEU A 163 -15.08 4.78 -10.16
C LEU A 163 -16.22 5.08 -9.19
N LEU A 164 -15.93 5.87 -8.15
CA LEU A 164 -16.90 6.17 -7.10
C LEU A 164 -18.10 6.98 -7.63
N ALA A 165 -17.90 7.81 -8.66
CA ALA A 165 -18.97 8.57 -9.29
C ALA A 165 -20.00 7.66 -10.02
N LEU A 166 -19.60 6.47 -10.50
CA LEU A 166 -20.51 5.56 -11.20
C LEU A 166 -21.60 4.98 -10.29
N VAL A 167 -21.34 4.86 -9.01
CA VAL A 167 -22.27 4.27 -8.03
C VAL A 167 -23.20 5.30 -7.39
N GLU A 168 -23.05 6.59 -7.71
CA GLU A 168 -23.89 7.69 -7.25
C GLU A 168 -24.07 7.68 -5.72
N PRO A 169 -23.04 8.08 -4.95
CA PRO A 169 -23.11 8.15 -3.49
C PRO A 169 -24.29 8.99 -3.01
N THR A 170 -25.05 8.51 -2.04
CA THR A 170 -26.18 9.25 -1.46
C THR A 170 -25.70 10.40 -0.58
N SER A 171 -26.60 11.31 -0.19
CA SER A 171 -26.28 12.39 0.77
C SER A 171 -25.86 11.90 2.14
N ASN A 172 -26.17 10.66 2.49
CA ASN A 172 -25.79 10.02 3.75
C ASN A 172 -24.35 9.53 3.72
N ALA A 173 -23.77 9.28 2.55
CA ALA A 173 -22.39 8.83 2.42
C ALA A 173 -21.40 9.89 2.96
N LYS A 174 -20.62 9.54 3.96
CA LYS A 174 -19.61 10.41 4.59
C LYS A 174 -18.22 9.77 4.54
N TYR A 175 -18.16 8.45 4.51
CA TYR A 175 -16.93 7.65 4.54
C TYR A 175 -17.01 6.53 3.51
N VAL A 176 -15.83 6.09 3.10
CA VAL A 176 -15.65 4.96 2.18
C VAL A 176 -14.71 3.97 2.86
N SER A 177 -15.16 2.74 3.08
CA SER A 177 -14.32 1.65 3.57
C SER A 177 -13.84 0.76 2.42
N PHE A 178 -12.64 0.23 2.60
CA PHE A 178 -11.99 -0.69 1.68
C PHE A 178 -11.69 -1.96 2.46
N GLN A 179 -12.27 -3.08 2.06
CA GLN A 179 -12.04 -4.37 2.69
C GLN A 179 -11.22 -5.25 1.76
N THR A 180 -10.14 -5.82 2.30
CA THR A 180 -9.28 -6.74 1.56
C THR A 180 -9.87 -8.15 1.52
N ARG A 181 -9.28 -9.00 0.68
CA ARG A 181 -9.69 -10.40 0.56
C ARG A 181 -9.31 -11.18 1.82
N TYR A 182 -10.24 -12.02 2.31
CA TYR A 182 -9.95 -13.01 3.34
C TYR A 182 -9.69 -14.38 2.69
N ALA A 183 -8.43 -14.84 2.72
CA ALA A 183 -8.01 -16.11 2.12
C ALA A 183 -6.83 -16.71 2.92
N PRO A 184 -7.06 -17.21 4.14
CA PRO A 184 -5.99 -17.66 5.03
C PRO A 184 -5.16 -18.82 4.46
N ASP A 185 -5.68 -19.58 3.51
CA ASP A 185 -4.91 -20.64 2.84
C ASP A 185 -3.90 -20.13 1.83
N GLU A 186 -4.08 -18.91 1.34
CA GLU A 186 -3.17 -18.23 0.42
C GLU A 186 -2.32 -17.16 1.12
N MET A 187 -2.80 -16.66 2.26
CA MET A 187 -2.22 -15.57 3.04
C MET A 187 -2.00 -16.03 4.50
N PRO A 188 -0.85 -16.61 4.81
CA PRO A 188 -0.62 -17.29 6.10
C PRO A 188 -0.76 -16.38 7.32
N GLY A 189 -0.49 -15.07 7.21
CA GLY A 189 -0.69 -14.10 8.28
C GLY A 189 -2.14 -13.94 8.70
N GLN A 190 -3.10 -14.30 7.85
CA GLN A 190 -4.53 -14.27 8.20
C GLN A 190 -4.96 -15.44 9.08
N LYS A 191 -4.12 -16.47 9.26
CA LYS A 191 -4.41 -17.63 10.12
C LYS A 191 -4.12 -17.36 11.59
N ASP A 192 -3.12 -16.55 11.86
CA ASP A 192 -2.58 -16.35 13.20
C ASP A 192 -2.22 -14.88 13.44
N ARG A 193 -2.76 -14.29 14.52
CA ARG A 193 -2.49 -12.89 14.90
C ARG A 193 -1.01 -12.61 15.14
N PHE A 194 -0.23 -13.58 15.62
CA PHE A 194 1.22 -13.37 15.84
C PHE A 194 1.96 -13.24 14.51
N ILE A 195 1.65 -14.10 13.54
CA ILE A 195 2.23 -14.06 12.20
C ILE A 195 1.67 -12.87 11.39
N GLY A 196 0.40 -12.51 11.62
CA GLY A 196 -0.32 -11.43 10.95
C GLY A 196 -0.15 -10.04 11.59
N GLY A 197 0.90 -9.80 12.37
CA GLY A 197 1.19 -8.48 12.91
C GLY A 197 0.22 -7.96 13.99
N GLY A 198 -0.58 -8.83 14.60
CA GLY A 198 -1.58 -8.45 15.61
C GLY A 198 -2.88 -7.90 15.03
N LEU A 199 -3.00 -7.81 13.70
CA LEU A 199 -4.17 -7.28 13.01
C LEU A 199 -5.35 -8.25 13.03
N GLU A 200 -6.54 -7.71 12.82
CA GLU A 200 -7.75 -8.48 12.54
C GLU A 200 -7.97 -8.55 11.03
N TYR A 201 -8.37 -9.72 10.53
CA TYR A 201 -8.61 -9.95 9.11
C TYR A 201 -10.06 -10.34 8.86
N PRO A 202 -10.65 -9.96 7.69
CA PRO A 202 -10.03 -9.21 6.59
C PRO A 202 -9.63 -7.81 7.01
N TYR A 203 -8.52 -7.31 6.49
CA TYR A 203 -8.07 -5.95 6.77
C TYR A 203 -9.05 -4.93 6.20
N VAL A 204 -9.35 -3.88 6.98
CA VAL A 204 -10.26 -2.80 6.60
C VAL A 204 -9.55 -1.47 6.76
N GLU A 205 -9.58 -0.66 5.71
CA GLU A 205 -9.10 0.72 5.71
C GLU A 205 -10.26 1.68 5.39
N GLY A 206 -10.11 2.94 5.73
CA GLY A 206 -11.15 3.93 5.52
C GLY A 206 -10.65 5.30 5.11
N LEU A 207 -11.39 5.94 4.24
CA LEU A 207 -11.21 7.33 3.86
C LEU A 207 -12.49 8.12 4.15
N ARG A 208 -12.34 9.41 4.46
CA ARG A 208 -13.47 10.33 4.36
C ARG A 208 -13.87 10.45 2.88
N LEU A 209 -15.13 10.77 2.63
CA LEU A 209 -15.61 10.88 1.24
C LEU A 209 -14.83 11.95 0.43
N ASP A 210 -14.48 13.08 1.06
CA ASP A 210 -13.70 14.13 0.40
C ASP A 210 -12.24 13.70 0.09
N GLU A 211 -11.65 12.82 0.91
CA GLU A 211 -10.35 12.19 0.65
C GLU A 211 -10.44 11.18 -0.49
N ALA A 212 -11.46 10.31 -0.47
CA ALA A 212 -11.67 9.32 -1.52
C ALA A 212 -11.98 9.96 -2.88
N MET A 213 -12.71 11.08 -2.89
CA MET A 213 -13.04 11.86 -4.09
C MET A 213 -11.95 12.83 -4.53
N HIS A 214 -10.86 12.95 -3.77
CA HIS A 214 -9.79 13.89 -4.09
C HIS A 214 -9.04 13.48 -5.36
N PRO A 215 -8.69 14.42 -6.26
CA PRO A 215 -8.00 14.10 -7.52
C PRO A 215 -6.65 13.37 -7.36
N LEU A 216 -5.98 13.50 -6.22
CA LEU A 216 -4.73 12.78 -5.92
C LEU A 216 -4.95 11.32 -5.55
N THR A 217 -6.16 10.93 -5.12
CA THR A 217 -6.44 9.55 -4.74
C THR A 217 -6.54 8.69 -6.00
N LEU A 218 -5.65 7.71 -6.10
CA LEU A 218 -5.49 6.84 -7.24
C LEU A 218 -5.89 5.41 -6.89
N LEU A 219 -6.76 4.79 -7.69
CA LEU A 219 -6.91 3.34 -7.68
C LEU A 219 -5.79 2.78 -8.55
N THR A 220 -4.87 2.06 -7.91
CA THR A 220 -3.65 1.57 -8.53
C THR A 220 -3.84 0.14 -9.03
N VAL A 221 -3.49 -0.11 -10.27
CA VAL A 221 -3.52 -1.44 -10.92
C VAL A 221 -2.14 -1.87 -11.38
N GLY A 222 -1.15 -0.99 -11.32
CA GLY A 222 0.19 -1.27 -11.80
C GLY A 222 1.27 -0.36 -11.20
N VAL A 223 2.51 -0.75 -11.43
CA VAL A 223 3.73 -0.05 -11.04
C VAL A 223 4.82 -0.30 -12.09
N TYR A 224 5.66 0.68 -12.37
CA TYR A 224 6.70 0.62 -13.42
C TYR A 224 6.18 0.15 -14.79
N GLY A 225 4.95 0.54 -15.13
CA GLY A 225 4.32 0.19 -16.41
C GLY A 225 3.80 -1.25 -16.51
N LYS A 226 3.80 -2.00 -15.43
CA LYS A 226 3.37 -3.40 -15.36
C LYS A 226 2.24 -3.56 -14.35
N ALA A 227 1.40 -4.57 -14.53
CA ALA A 227 0.38 -4.94 -13.54
C ALA A 227 1.04 -5.23 -12.18
N LEU A 228 0.34 -4.90 -11.09
CA LEU A 228 0.84 -5.15 -9.74
C LEU A 228 1.18 -6.62 -9.55
N PRO A 229 2.39 -6.94 -9.06
CA PRO A 229 2.73 -8.32 -8.71
C PRO A 229 1.87 -8.80 -7.52
N PRO A 230 1.71 -10.13 -7.33
CA PRO A 230 0.96 -10.68 -6.19
C PRO A 230 1.37 -10.11 -4.84
N ALA A 231 2.65 -9.89 -4.63
CA ALA A 231 3.20 -9.29 -3.41
C ALA A 231 2.74 -7.83 -3.13
N HIS A 232 2.17 -7.16 -4.12
CA HIS A 232 1.60 -5.81 -4.01
C HIS A 232 0.09 -5.81 -4.23
N SER A 233 -0.51 -6.97 -4.22
CA SER A 233 -1.95 -7.18 -4.46
C SER A 233 -2.71 -7.77 -3.27
N PRO A 234 -2.15 -7.94 -2.05
CA PRO A 234 -2.95 -8.43 -0.92
C PRO A 234 -4.02 -7.43 -0.52
N ASP A 235 -3.77 -6.13 -0.75
CA ASP A 235 -4.79 -5.09 -0.71
C ASP A 235 -5.76 -5.15 -1.89
N ARG A 236 -5.92 -6.32 -2.50
CA ARG A 236 -7.04 -6.49 -3.42
C ARG A 236 -8.31 -6.26 -2.65
N THR A 237 -8.69 -5.00 -2.63
CA THR A 237 -9.99 -4.58 -2.15
C THR A 237 -11.03 -5.38 -2.91
N VAL A 238 -11.75 -6.21 -2.20
CA VAL A 238 -12.87 -6.99 -2.76
C VAL A 238 -14.19 -6.30 -2.51
N GLU A 239 -14.22 -5.34 -1.58
CA GLU A 239 -15.40 -4.55 -1.28
C GLU A 239 -15.02 -3.08 -0.99
N ILE A 240 -15.72 -2.16 -1.67
CA ILE A 240 -15.75 -0.73 -1.35
C ILE A 240 -17.16 -0.43 -0.86
N ARG A 241 -17.29 0.03 0.39
CA ARG A 241 -18.59 0.32 0.99
C ARG A 241 -18.69 1.77 1.44
N PHE A 242 -19.77 2.44 1.03
CA PHE A 242 -20.08 3.78 1.47
C PHE A 242 -20.89 3.74 2.78
N GLN A 243 -20.51 4.57 3.74
CA GLN A 243 -21.08 4.59 5.07
C GLN A 243 -21.37 6.01 5.54
N GLY A 244 -22.39 6.17 6.41
CA GLY A 244 -22.76 7.43 7.02
C GLY A 244 -22.01 7.76 8.32
N HIS A 245 -21.25 6.81 8.89
CA HIS A 245 -20.50 6.94 10.14
C HIS A 245 -19.02 6.64 9.93
N GLN A 246 -18.20 7.09 10.87
CA GLN A 246 -16.75 6.85 10.83
C GLN A 246 -16.44 5.36 10.89
N ILE A 247 -15.41 4.98 10.16
CA ILE A 247 -14.90 3.61 10.11
C ILE A 247 -13.78 3.50 11.15
N ASP A 248 -13.84 2.47 11.98
CA ASP A 248 -12.74 2.13 12.87
C ASP A 248 -11.60 1.56 12.02
N ARG A 249 -10.53 2.32 11.91
CA ARG A 249 -9.31 1.89 11.21
C ARG A 249 -8.52 0.96 12.11
N GLN A 250 -7.99 -0.09 11.53
CA GLN A 250 -7.10 -1.03 12.22
C GLN A 250 -5.66 -0.51 12.14
N HIS A 251 -5.23 0.24 13.16
CA HIS A 251 -3.85 0.76 13.27
C HIS A 251 -3.16 0.24 14.51
#